data_259549a7d928328459f27427a71bafe1
#
_entry.id   259549a7d928328459f27427a71bafe1
#
_cell.length_a   1.000
_cell.length_b   1.000
_cell.length_c   1.000
_cell.angle_alpha   90.00
_cell.angle_beta   90.00
_cell.angle_gamma   90.00
#
_symmetry.space_group_name_H-M   'P 1'
#
loop_
_entity.id
_entity.type
_entity.pdbx_description
1 polymer ?
#
loop_
_entity_poly.entity_id
_entity_poly.type
_entity_poly.pdbx_seq_one_letter_code
_entity_poly.pdbx_strand_id
1 'polypeptide(L)'
;MNKKKSIFITGAAGGMGSSTARLFKKNGWFVGCYDINESNLNELKNELGNEDIIYQQLDVANKTEFEERLSDFSKNTNGTLDILFNNAGITEGGFFDEIPYENHIKIININVIGVINGIYTASSLLKDTENSLCISTSSSSGIMGMGMIATYSATKHAIKGLTESLSAEFSRFDTRVSDILPGVIDTPMIGKEIRDHLPKSGMWRLISSDEIAKTVWKSYHSNNIHWYVPKELEDLERDVAINPIEARDKLNNSGPLSEN
;
A
#
# COMPACT_ATOMS: atom_id res chain seq x y z
N MET A 1 16.17 13.97 -25.09
CA MET A 1 14.79 13.53 -24.79
C MET A 1 14.58 13.73 -23.30
N ASN A 2 13.50 14.41 -22.88
CA ASN A 2 13.21 14.52 -21.46
C ASN A 2 12.96 13.11 -20.91
N LYS A 3 13.70 12.74 -19.87
CA LYS A 3 13.57 11.45 -19.17
C LYS A 3 12.17 11.35 -18.58
N LYS A 4 11.39 10.30 -18.92
CA LYS A 4 10.08 10.06 -18.30
C LYS A 4 10.26 9.69 -16.84
N LYS A 5 9.43 10.21 -15.98
CA LYS A 5 9.33 9.76 -14.59
C LYS A 5 8.74 8.37 -14.53
N SER A 6 9.08 7.63 -13.49
CA SER A 6 8.79 6.21 -13.40
C SER A 6 8.23 5.80 -12.04
N ILE A 7 7.31 4.83 -12.05
CA ILE A 7 6.73 4.25 -10.85
C ILE A 7 6.73 2.71 -10.93
N PHE A 8 7.18 2.05 -9.86
CA PHE A 8 7.10 0.60 -9.67
C PHE A 8 5.99 0.29 -8.67
N ILE A 9 4.97 -0.46 -9.07
CA ILE A 9 3.77 -0.73 -8.28
C ILE A 9 3.66 -2.22 -7.99
N THR A 10 3.68 -2.64 -6.72
CA THR A 10 3.34 -4.01 -6.33
C THR A 10 1.84 -4.12 -6.01
N GLY A 11 1.23 -5.29 -6.26
CA GLY A 11 -0.22 -5.44 -6.17
C GLY A 11 -0.96 -4.57 -7.20
N ALA A 12 -0.34 -4.40 -8.38
CA ALA A 12 -0.80 -3.48 -9.41
C ALA A 12 -2.11 -3.91 -10.09
N ALA A 13 -2.46 -5.18 -10.02
CA ALA A 13 -3.71 -5.72 -10.57
C ALA A 13 -4.89 -5.66 -9.58
N GLY A 14 -4.62 -5.26 -8.31
CA GLY A 14 -5.66 -4.99 -7.31
C GLY A 14 -6.27 -3.59 -7.47
N GLY A 15 -7.38 -3.31 -6.75
CA GLY A 15 -8.14 -2.05 -6.90
C GLY A 15 -7.29 -0.78 -6.77
N MET A 16 -6.54 -0.61 -5.67
CA MET A 16 -5.70 0.57 -5.44
C MET A 16 -4.52 0.65 -6.41
N GLY A 17 -3.87 -0.50 -6.67
CA GLY A 17 -2.74 -0.58 -7.61
C GLY A 17 -3.14 -0.24 -9.04
N SER A 18 -4.24 -0.80 -9.52
CA SER A 18 -4.73 -0.55 -10.89
C SER A 18 -5.21 0.89 -11.09
N SER A 19 -5.91 1.48 -10.11
CA SER A 19 -6.25 2.91 -10.16
C SER A 19 -5.01 3.80 -10.19
N THR A 20 -3.95 3.42 -9.44
CA THR A 20 -2.68 4.15 -9.47
C THR A 20 -2.01 4.00 -10.84
N ALA A 21 -1.94 2.79 -11.40
CA ALA A 21 -1.35 2.56 -12.72
C ALA A 21 -2.05 3.39 -13.81
N ARG A 22 -3.40 3.43 -13.80
CA ARG A 22 -4.19 4.27 -14.73
C ARG A 22 -3.83 5.75 -14.62
N LEU A 23 -3.79 6.27 -13.39
CA LEU A 23 -3.53 7.69 -13.16
C LEU A 23 -2.12 8.08 -13.64
N PHE A 24 -1.10 7.30 -13.28
CA PHE A 24 0.28 7.61 -13.62
C PHE A 24 0.55 7.46 -15.12
N LYS A 25 0.01 6.41 -15.77
CA LYS A 25 0.08 6.27 -17.21
C LYS A 25 -0.58 7.43 -17.94
N LYS A 26 -1.79 7.83 -17.52
CA LYS A 26 -2.50 9.00 -18.09
C LYS A 26 -1.67 10.29 -18.02
N ASN A 27 -0.82 10.42 -17.01
CA ASN A 27 0.06 11.57 -16.81
C ASN A 27 1.45 11.39 -17.45
N GLY A 28 1.64 10.40 -18.33
CA GLY A 28 2.83 10.24 -19.14
C GLY A 28 4.05 9.63 -18.41
N TRP A 29 3.83 8.96 -17.27
CA TRP A 29 4.87 8.24 -16.55
C TRP A 29 5.13 6.87 -17.18
N PHE A 30 6.32 6.35 -17.00
CA PHE A 30 6.61 4.94 -17.21
C PHE A 30 6.12 4.14 -16.00
N VAL A 31 5.29 3.11 -16.23
CA VAL A 31 4.63 2.36 -15.15
C VAL A 31 5.06 0.90 -15.15
N GLY A 32 5.61 0.41 -14.04
CA GLY A 32 5.83 -1.00 -13.78
C GLY A 32 4.67 -1.57 -12.96
N CYS A 33 3.92 -2.52 -13.52
CA CYS A 33 2.81 -3.20 -12.89
C CYS A 33 3.21 -4.62 -12.50
N TYR A 34 3.28 -4.90 -11.21
CA TYR A 34 3.70 -6.18 -10.65
C TYR A 34 2.62 -6.74 -9.72
N ASP A 35 2.24 -8.00 -9.94
CA ASP A 35 1.23 -8.69 -9.14
C ASP A 35 1.48 -10.20 -9.17
N ILE A 36 1.05 -10.91 -8.14
CA ILE A 36 1.07 -12.38 -8.14
C ILE A 36 0.03 -12.97 -9.10
N ASN A 37 -1.06 -12.23 -9.38
CA ASN A 37 -2.17 -12.66 -10.22
C ASN A 37 -1.95 -12.27 -11.68
N GLU A 38 -1.43 -13.21 -12.46
CA GLU A 38 -1.15 -13.03 -13.88
C GLU A 38 -2.41 -12.76 -14.72
N SER A 39 -3.55 -13.38 -14.39
CA SER A 39 -4.82 -13.15 -15.09
C SER A 39 -5.26 -11.70 -14.99
N ASN A 40 -5.26 -11.14 -13.78
CA ASN A 40 -5.64 -9.75 -13.55
C ASN A 40 -4.62 -8.76 -14.16
N LEU A 41 -3.33 -9.12 -14.19
CA LEU A 41 -2.32 -8.33 -14.93
C LEU A 41 -2.62 -8.29 -16.43
N ASN A 42 -3.05 -9.41 -17.01
CA ASN A 42 -3.42 -9.48 -18.42
C ASN A 42 -4.68 -8.66 -18.72
N GLU A 43 -5.66 -8.62 -17.82
CA GLU A 43 -6.82 -7.73 -17.94
C GLU A 43 -6.40 -6.25 -17.93
N LEU A 44 -5.54 -5.86 -16.97
CA LEU A 44 -5.01 -4.51 -16.89
C LEU A 44 -4.18 -4.14 -18.13
N LYS A 45 -3.43 -5.09 -18.68
CA LYS A 45 -2.68 -4.94 -19.94
C LYS A 45 -3.59 -4.72 -21.14
N ASN A 46 -4.69 -5.46 -21.22
CA ASN A 46 -5.68 -5.27 -22.29
C ASN A 46 -6.34 -3.88 -22.21
N GLU A 47 -6.54 -3.37 -21.03
CA GLU A 47 -7.11 -2.03 -20.79
C GLU A 47 -6.11 -0.91 -21.13
N LEU A 48 -4.88 -1.01 -20.61
CA LEU A 48 -3.91 0.09 -20.67
C LEU A 48 -2.94 0.01 -21.87
N GLY A 49 -2.86 -1.13 -22.59
CA GLY A 49 -1.91 -1.32 -23.68
C GLY A 49 -0.46 -1.48 -23.20
N ASN A 50 0.50 -1.36 -24.11
CA ASN A 50 1.90 -1.70 -23.87
C ASN A 50 2.87 -0.49 -23.94
N GLU A 51 2.38 0.69 -24.28
CA GLU A 51 3.25 1.85 -24.42
C GLU A 51 3.58 2.45 -23.05
N ASP A 52 4.88 2.60 -22.73
CA ASP A 52 5.38 3.15 -21.46
C ASP A 52 4.92 2.39 -20.20
N ILE A 53 4.68 1.10 -20.33
CA ILE A 53 4.22 0.27 -19.22
C ILE A 53 4.72 -1.18 -19.39
N ILE A 54 5.08 -1.82 -18.28
CA ILE A 54 5.42 -3.24 -18.24
C ILE A 54 4.54 -3.96 -17.22
N TYR A 55 4.26 -5.23 -17.49
CA TYR A 55 3.45 -6.10 -16.63
C TYR A 55 4.21 -7.39 -16.42
N GLN A 56 4.51 -7.71 -15.17
CA GLN A 56 5.22 -8.95 -14.83
C GLN A 56 4.66 -9.53 -13.54
N GLN A 57 4.59 -10.86 -13.49
CA GLN A 57 4.26 -11.55 -12.27
C GLN A 57 5.37 -11.32 -11.23
N LEU A 58 4.97 -11.16 -9.97
CA LEU A 58 5.88 -10.97 -8.84
C LEU A 58 5.23 -11.48 -7.55
N ASP A 59 5.88 -12.44 -6.90
CA ASP A 59 5.66 -12.72 -5.48
C ASP A 59 6.58 -11.81 -4.66
N VAL A 60 6.01 -10.82 -3.99
CA VAL A 60 6.77 -9.86 -3.16
C VAL A 60 7.52 -10.52 -2.01
N ALA A 61 7.07 -11.70 -1.54
CA ALA A 61 7.76 -12.48 -0.50
C ALA A 61 9.05 -13.14 -1.02
N ASN A 62 9.20 -13.26 -2.35
CA ASN A 62 10.39 -13.80 -2.99
C ASN A 62 11.38 -12.68 -3.35
N LYS A 63 12.41 -12.50 -2.51
CA LYS A 63 13.43 -11.45 -2.71
C LYS A 63 14.15 -11.57 -4.05
N THR A 64 14.51 -12.76 -4.48
CA THR A 64 15.25 -12.98 -5.74
C THR A 64 14.38 -12.58 -6.93
N GLU A 65 13.10 -12.94 -6.93
CA GLU A 65 12.17 -12.53 -7.97
C GLU A 65 12.00 -11.00 -7.99
N PHE A 66 11.95 -10.37 -6.81
CA PHE A 66 11.90 -8.90 -6.72
C PHE A 66 13.14 -8.25 -7.35
N GLU A 67 14.34 -8.77 -7.09
CA GLU A 67 15.59 -8.31 -7.69
C GLU A 67 15.58 -8.40 -9.22
N GLU A 68 15.10 -9.51 -9.76
CA GLU A 68 14.95 -9.70 -11.22
C GLU A 68 13.99 -8.68 -11.83
N ARG A 69 12.80 -8.48 -11.24
CA ARG A 69 11.79 -7.53 -11.74
C ARG A 69 12.29 -6.10 -11.67
N LEU A 70 12.99 -5.74 -10.61
CA LEU A 70 13.57 -4.41 -10.48
C LEU A 70 14.70 -4.18 -11.48
N SER A 71 15.53 -5.19 -11.73
CA SER A 71 16.57 -5.12 -12.77
C SER A 71 15.96 -4.87 -14.15
N ASP A 72 14.90 -5.59 -14.50
CA ASP A 72 14.20 -5.40 -15.78
C ASP A 72 13.52 -4.03 -15.86
N PHE A 73 12.92 -3.55 -14.78
CA PHE A 73 12.37 -2.19 -14.71
C PHE A 73 13.46 -1.14 -14.93
N SER A 74 14.60 -1.27 -14.26
CA SER A 74 15.74 -0.35 -14.37
C SER A 74 16.27 -0.23 -15.79
N LYS A 75 16.31 -1.32 -16.56
CA LYS A 75 16.70 -1.30 -17.99
C LYS A 75 15.77 -0.44 -18.83
N ASN A 76 14.46 -0.45 -18.52
CA ASN A 76 13.44 0.32 -19.24
C ASN A 76 13.38 1.80 -18.81
N THR A 77 13.92 2.15 -17.65
CA THR A 77 13.89 3.50 -17.08
C THR A 77 15.25 4.20 -17.08
N ASN A 78 16.25 3.63 -17.80
CA ASN A 78 17.63 4.14 -17.80
C ASN A 78 18.21 4.33 -16.40
N GLY A 79 17.96 3.36 -15.51
CA GLY A 79 18.52 3.33 -14.16
C GLY A 79 17.84 4.30 -13.18
N THR A 80 16.56 4.65 -13.38
CA THR A 80 15.83 5.50 -12.41
C THR A 80 14.55 4.88 -11.91
N LEU A 81 14.20 5.28 -10.68
CA LEU A 81 12.97 4.93 -10.01
C LEU A 81 12.48 6.16 -9.20
N ASP A 82 11.52 6.90 -9.76
CA ASP A 82 10.97 8.08 -9.08
C ASP A 82 10.04 7.68 -7.93
N ILE A 83 9.23 6.63 -8.09
CA ILE A 83 8.36 6.11 -7.02
C ILE A 83 8.44 4.60 -6.94
N LEU A 84 8.73 4.08 -5.73
CA LEU A 84 8.41 2.72 -5.34
C LEU A 84 7.09 2.75 -4.56
N PHE A 85 6.04 2.10 -5.08
CA PHE A 85 4.77 1.94 -4.38
C PHE A 85 4.59 0.49 -3.92
N ASN A 86 4.94 0.22 -2.66
CA ASN A 86 4.70 -1.05 -1.99
C ASN A 86 3.22 -1.14 -1.59
N ASN A 87 2.40 -1.70 -2.46
CA ASN A 87 0.95 -1.78 -2.27
C ASN A 87 0.43 -3.20 -2.14
N ALA A 88 1.18 -4.23 -2.56
CA ALA A 88 0.78 -5.61 -2.36
C ALA A 88 0.53 -5.93 -0.89
N GLY A 89 -0.58 -6.63 -0.63
CA GLY A 89 -0.94 -7.04 0.71
C GLY A 89 -2.18 -7.91 0.71
N ILE A 90 -2.31 -8.70 1.77
CA ILE A 90 -3.46 -9.58 2.01
C ILE A 90 -3.99 -9.38 3.43
N THR A 91 -5.23 -9.78 3.64
CA THR A 91 -5.85 -9.88 4.95
C THR A 91 -6.63 -11.18 5.06
N GLU A 92 -6.85 -11.63 6.28
CA GLU A 92 -7.79 -12.68 6.62
C GLU A 92 -8.51 -12.29 7.88
N GLY A 93 -9.83 -12.42 7.87
CA GLY A 93 -10.71 -12.11 9.01
C GLY A 93 -11.09 -13.37 9.77
N GLY A 94 -11.16 -13.28 11.10
CA GLY A 94 -11.53 -14.35 12.01
C GLY A 94 -10.96 -14.11 13.40
N PHE A 95 -11.41 -14.91 14.39
CA PHE A 95 -10.80 -14.89 15.72
C PHE A 95 -9.37 -15.42 15.64
N PHE A 96 -8.46 -14.83 16.39
CA PHE A 96 -7.03 -15.06 16.27
C PHE A 96 -6.64 -16.54 16.38
N ASP A 97 -7.24 -17.25 17.32
CA ASP A 97 -6.99 -18.66 17.59
C ASP A 97 -7.73 -19.63 16.66
N GLU A 98 -8.65 -19.13 15.82
CA GLU A 98 -9.39 -19.92 14.82
C GLU A 98 -8.75 -19.84 13.41
N ILE A 99 -7.93 -18.82 13.15
CA ILE A 99 -7.18 -18.71 11.88
C ILE A 99 -6.02 -19.71 11.89
N PRO A 100 -5.85 -20.52 10.84
CA PRO A 100 -4.69 -21.42 10.73
C PRO A 100 -3.36 -20.68 10.88
N TYR A 101 -2.42 -21.22 11.65
CA TYR A 101 -1.12 -20.60 11.92
C TYR A 101 -0.37 -20.20 10.65
N GLU A 102 -0.44 -21.02 9.61
CA GLU A 102 0.21 -20.81 8.31
C GLU A 102 -0.29 -19.52 7.64
N ASN A 103 -1.57 -19.17 7.85
CA ASN A 103 -2.16 -17.96 7.28
C ASN A 103 -1.65 -16.71 8.01
N HIS A 104 -1.42 -16.76 9.32
CA HIS A 104 -0.74 -15.68 10.04
C HIS A 104 0.67 -15.43 9.47
N ILE A 105 1.45 -16.50 9.25
CA ILE A 105 2.80 -16.41 8.67
C ILE A 105 2.75 -15.87 7.24
N LYS A 106 1.79 -16.32 6.44
CA LYS A 106 1.61 -15.83 5.06
C LYS A 106 1.32 -14.34 5.03
N ILE A 107 0.45 -13.83 5.93
CA ILE A 107 0.14 -12.41 6.04
C ILE A 107 1.41 -11.60 6.38
N ILE A 108 2.22 -12.07 7.33
CA ILE A 108 3.48 -11.42 7.71
C ILE A 108 4.45 -11.40 6.52
N ASN A 109 4.63 -12.54 5.85
CA ASN A 109 5.57 -12.65 4.74
C ASN A 109 5.21 -11.71 3.57
N ILE A 110 3.94 -11.59 3.24
CA ILE A 110 3.51 -10.69 2.15
C ILE A 110 3.53 -9.23 2.61
N ASN A 111 2.90 -8.92 3.75
CA ASN A 111 2.66 -7.54 4.15
C ASN A 111 3.88 -6.85 4.75
N VAL A 112 4.82 -7.59 5.35
CA VAL A 112 6.02 -7.03 6.01
C VAL A 112 7.28 -7.40 5.24
N ILE A 113 7.56 -8.69 5.08
CA ILE A 113 8.79 -9.13 4.39
C ILE A 113 8.76 -8.68 2.92
N GLY A 114 7.59 -8.74 2.26
CA GLY A 114 7.44 -8.23 0.89
C GLY A 114 7.76 -6.74 0.76
N VAL A 115 7.35 -5.91 1.72
CA VAL A 115 7.70 -4.48 1.75
C VAL A 115 9.19 -4.28 2.02
N ILE A 116 9.77 -5.03 2.95
CA ILE A 116 11.22 -4.98 3.23
C ILE A 116 12.01 -5.38 1.98
N ASN A 117 11.61 -6.44 1.27
CA ASN A 117 12.24 -6.86 0.02
C ASN A 117 12.21 -5.70 -1.01
N GLY A 118 11.05 -5.06 -1.17
CA GLY A 118 10.91 -3.93 -2.09
C GLY A 118 11.83 -2.77 -1.75
N ILE A 119 11.83 -2.31 -0.50
CA ILE A 119 12.65 -1.20 -0.05
C ILE A 119 14.14 -1.52 -0.15
N TYR A 120 14.54 -2.70 0.34
CA TYR A 120 15.94 -3.13 0.33
C TYR A 120 16.49 -3.22 -1.10
N THR A 121 15.76 -3.88 -1.98
CA THR A 121 16.17 -4.10 -3.38
C THR A 121 16.21 -2.78 -4.15
N ALA A 122 15.21 -1.91 -3.96
CA ALA A 122 15.10 -0.64 -4.67
C ALA A 122 15.99 0.47 -4.09
N SER A 123 16.59 0.28 -2.93
CA SER A 123 17.28 1.35 -2.18
C SER A 123 18.35 2.07 -2.98
N SER A 124 19.14 1.36 -3.80
CA SER A 124 20.16 2.01 -4.65
C SER A 124 19.53 2.90 -5.72
N LEU A 125 18.54 2.37 -6.47
CA LEU A 125 17.86 3.15 -7.52
C LEU A 125 17.16 4.39 -6.95
N LEU A 126 16.52 4.26 -5.79
CA LEU A 126 15.87 5.39 -5.11
C LEU A 126 16.90 6.46 -4.73
N LYS A 127 18.02 6.07 -4.12
CA LYS A 127 19.08 6.99 -3.70
C LYS A 127 19.77 7.69 -4.88
N ASP A 128 19.87 7.01 -6.01
CA ASP A 128 20.48 7.53 -7.24
C ASP A 128 19.49 8.34 -8.10
N THR A 129 18.21 8.38 -7.72
CA THR A 129 17.16 9.11 -8.43
C THR A 129 16.78 10.37 -7.64
N GLU A 130 17.00 11.54 -8.24
CA GLU A 130 16.66 12.83 -7.66
C GLU A 130 15.17 12.92 -7.32
N ASN A 131 14.87 13.45 -6.12
CA ASN A 131 13.51 13.65 -5.62
C ASN A 131 12.64 12.35 -5.62
N SER A 132 13.25 11.22 -5.32
CA SER A 132 12.56 9.93 -5.29
C SER A 132 11.63 9.77 -4.08
N LEU A 133 10.69 8.84 -4.19
CA LEU A 133 9.72 8.51 -3.14
C LEU A 133 9.58 7.00 -2.96
N CYS A 134 9.76 6.51 -1.74
CA CYS A 134 9.31 5.21 -1.32
C CYS A 134 8.00 5.36 -0.54
N ILE A 135 6.91 4.82 -1.06
CA ILE A 135 5.59 4.89 -0.40
C ILE A 135 5.03 3.50 -0.20
N SER A 136 4.46 3.24 0.99
CA SER A 136 3.92 1.93 1.37
C SER A 136 2.47 2.03 1.84
N THR A 137 1.67 1.00 1.55
CA THR A 137 0.30 0.92 2.03
C THR A 137 0.25 0.37 3.45
N SER A 138 0.04 1.24 4.44
CA SER A 138 -0.37 0.89 5.81
C SER A 138 -1.89 0.67 5.86
N SER A 139 -2.58 1.13 6.87
CA SER A 139 -4.04 1.01 7.05
C SER A 139 -4.49 1.84 8.25
N SER A 140 -5.79 2.12 8.37
CA SER A 140 -6.43 2.51 9.64
C SER A 140 -6.16 1.49 10.76
N SER A 141 -5.99 0.20 10.40
CA SER A 141 -5.54 -0.85 11.34
C SER A 141 -4.08 -0.70 11.80
N GLY A 142 -3.29 0.17 11.18
CA GLY A 142 -1.96 0.58 11.65
C GLY A 142 -1.99 1.78 12.59
N ILE A 143 -3.17 2.36 12.82
CA ILE A 143 -3.43 3.39 13.84
C ILE A 143 -3.89 2.72 15.13
N MET A 144 -4.88 1.85 15.02
CA MET A 144 -5.43 1.08 16.12
C MET A 144 -5.62 -0.38 15.68
N GLY A 145 -5.16 -1.33 16.50
CA GLY A 145 -5.41 -2.75 16.25
C GLY A 145 -6.91 -3.06 16.27
N MET A 146 -7.40 -3.75 15.25
CA MET A 146 -8.81 -4.11 15.12
C MET A 146 -9.02 -5.59 15.43
N GLY A 147 -10.07 -5.91 16.18
CA GLY A 147 -10.50 -7.29 16.41
C GLY A 147 -10.76 -8.02 15.09
N MET A 148 -10.67 -9.35 15.10
CA MET A 148 -10.81 -10.25 13.95
C MET A 148 -9.77 -10.10 12.83
N ILE A 149 -8.88 -9.12 12.86
CA ILE A 149 -7.78 -8.94 11.90
C ILE A 149 -6.46 -8.61 12.61
N ALA A 150 -6.21 -9.27 13.76
CA ALA A 150 -5.10 -8.94 14.65
C ALA A 150 -3.73 -8.99 13.96
N THR A 151 -3.43 -10.08 13.23
CA THR A 151 -2.15 -10.23 12.50
C THR A 151 -2.01 -9.20 11.39
N TYR A 152 -3.09 -8.94 10.64
CA TYR A 152 -3.08 -7.87 9.64
C TYR A 152 -2.78 -6.51 10.29
N SER A 153 -3.46 -6.19 11.40
CA SER A 153 -3.21 -4.95 12.16
C SER A 153 -1.75 -4.83 12.61
N ALA A 154 -1.17 -5.92 13.12
CA ALA A 154 0.24 -5.96 13.50
C ALA A 154 1.17 -5.66 12.32
N THR A 155 0.88 -6.23 11.12
CA THR A 155 1.66 -5.93 9.91
C THR A 155 1.56 -4.46 9.50
N LYS A 156 0.39 -3.84 9.64
CA LYS A 156 0.19 -2.43 9.26
C LYS A 156 0.82 -1.45 10.25
N HIS A 157 0.90 -1.79 11.53
CA HIS A 157 1.74 -1.06 12.51
C HIS A 157 3.24 -1.20 12.18
N ALA A 158 3.69 -2.40 11.78
CA ALA A 158 5.07 -2.60 11.37
C ALA A 158 5.46 -1.71 10.16
N ILE A 159 4.56 -1.56 9.17
CA ILE A 159 4.80 -0.67 8.01
C ILE A 159 4.88 0.78 8.44
N LYS A 160 4.01 1.24 9.34
CA LYS A 160 4.06 2.60 9.88
C LYS A 160 5.39 2.88 10.58
N GLY A 161 5.81 2.01 11.52
CA GLY A 161 7.09 2.17 12.22
C GLY A 161 8.31 2.10 11.28
N LEU A 162 8.27 1.23 10.25
CA LEU A 162 9.31 1.16 9.21
C LEU A 162 9.38 2.46 8.40
N THR A 163 8.24 3.03 8.03
CA THR A 163 8.14 4.32 7.32
C THR A 163 8.76 5.46 8.12
N GLU A 164 8.39 5.59 9.40
CA GLU A 164 8.92 6.63 10.29
C GLU A 164 10.45 6.54 10.41
N SER A 165 10.96 5.34 10.66
CA SER A 165 12.40 5.10 10.80
C SER A 165 13.17 5.40 9.51
N LEU A 166 12.68 4.89 8.39
CA LEU A 166 13.34 5.09 7.10
C LEU A 166 13.19 6.52 6.56
N SER A 167 12.14 7.26 6.94
CA SER A 167 12.02 8.68 6.60
C SER A 167 13.20 9.49 7.18
N ALA A 168 13.65 9.15 8.40
CA ALA A 168 14.82 9.75 9.01
C ALA A 168 16.13 9.25 8.35
N GLU A 169 16.25 7.94 8.09
CA GLU A 169 17.48 7.39 7.51
C GLU A 169 17.71 7.85 6.06
N PHE A 170 16.66 7.88 5.23
CA PHE A 170 16.76 8.23 3.81
C PHE A 170 16.81 9.74 3.55
N SER A 171 16.54 10.56 4.59
CA SER A 171 16.75 12.01 4.49
C SER A 171 18.20 12.42 4.17
N ARG A 172 19.18 11.50 4.33
CA ARG A 172 20.57 11.68 3.91
C ARG A 172 20.72 11.70 2.38
N PHE A 173 19.70 11.25 1.68
CA PHE A 173 19.61 11.21 0.22
C PHE A 173 18.40 12.04 -0.18
N ASP A 174 18.27 12.40 -1.42
CA ASP A 174 17.07 13.09 -1.91
C ASP A 174 15.90 12.09 -2.12
N THR A 175 15.71 11.21 -1.13
CA THR A 175 14.70 10.13 -1.11
C THR A 175 13.74 10.35 0.05
N ARG A 176 12.47 10.54 -0.26
CA ARG A 176 11.41 10.63 0.73
C ARG A 176 10.83 9.25 1.01
N VAL A 177 10.39 9.03 2.25
CA VAL A 177 9.69 7.81 2.64
C VAL A 177 8.38 8.20 3.29
N SER A 178 7.28 7.61 2.83
CA SER A 178 5.94 7.87 3.37
C SER A 178 5.06 6.63 3.33
N ASP A 179 3.93 6.69 4.01
CA ASP A 179 2.87 5.69 3.90
C ASP A 179 1.50 6.30 3.69
N ILE A 180 0.58 5.47 3.24
CA ILE A 180 -0.84 5.78 3.19
C ILE A 180 -1.53 4.92 4.23
N LEU A 181 -2.43 5.54 5.02
CA LEU A 181 -3.27 4.89 6.00
C LEU A 181 -4.73 4.90 5.50
N PRO A 182 -5.12 3.94 4.63
CA PRO A 182 -6.48 3.86 4.12
C PRO A 182 -7.46 3.39 5.20
N GLY A 183 -8.68 3.93 5.16
CA GLY A 183 -9.85 3.32 5.79
C GLY A 183 -10.41 2.19 4.91
N VAL A 184 -11.72 2.19 4.68
CA VAL A 184 -12.37 1.16 3.86
C VAL A 184 -12.37 1.58 2.39
N ILE A 185 -11.54 0.93 1.60
CA ILE A 185 -11.38 1.24 0.17
C ILE A 185 -12.16 0.24 -0.68
N ASP A 186 -12.88 0.74 -1.67
CA ASP A 186 -13.63 -0.06 -2.64
C ASP A 186 -12.67 -0.88 -3.53
N THR A 187 -12.43 -2.10 -3.09
CA THR A 187 -11.56 -3.08 -3.74
C THR A 187 -12.16 -4.48 -3.62
N PRO A 188 -11.76 -5.45 -4.44
CA PRO A 188 -12.19 -6.84 -4.29
C PRO A 188 -11.90 -7.47 -2.91
N MET A 189 -10.99 -6.88 -2.12
CA MET A 189 -10.68 -7.33 -0.76
C MET A 189 -11.86 -7.15 0.19
N ILE A 190 -12.76 -6.19 -0.07
CA ILE A 190 -13.94 -5.93 0.76
C ILE A 190 -15.12 -6.76 0.24
N GLY A 191 -15.54 -7.75 1.02
CA GLY A 191 -16.70 -8.59 0.70
C GLY A 191 -18.00 -7.78 0.59
N LYS A 192 -18.97 -8.33 -0.16
CA LYS A 192 -20.27 -7.68 -0.38
C LYS A 192 -21.00 -7.40 0.94
N GLU A 193 -20.98 -8.34 1.87
CA GLU A 193 -21.63 -8.21 3.18
C GLU A 193 -21.11 -7.01 3.96
N ILE A 194 -19.78 -6.80 3.98
CA ILE A 194 -19.18 -5.63 4.63
C ILE A 194 -19.63 -4.35 3.93
N ARG A 195 -19.60 -4.31 2.58
CA ARG A 195 -19.97 -3.13 1.78
C ARG A 195 -21.39 -2.65 2.08
N ASP A 196 -22.33 -3.59 2.20
CA ASP A 196 -23.74 -3.29 2.37
C ASP A 196 -24.05 -2.67 3.76
N HIS A 197 -23.15 -2.85 4.74
CA HIS A 197 -23.29 -2.34 6.11
C HIS A 197 -22.44 -1.09 6.39
N LEU A 198 -21.62 -0.64 5.42
CA LEU A 198 -20.78 0.55 5.63
C LEU A 198 -21.61 1.83 5.72
N PRO A 199 -21.22 2.76 6.60
CA PRO A 199 -21.86 4.07 6.68
C PRO A 199 -21.62 4.88 5.40
N LYS A 200 -22.59 5.73 5.04
CA LYS A 200 -22.50 6.60 3.86
C LYS A 200 -21.57 7.81 4.06
N SER A 201 -21.20 8.11 5.30
CA SER A 201 -20.37 9.27 5.68
C SER A 201 -19.47 8.92 6.86
N GLY A 202 -18.53 9.82 7.20
CA GLY A 202 -17.59 9.63 8.31
C GLY A 202 -16.37 8.79 7.89
N MET A 203 -15.50 8.48 8.87
CA MET A 203 -14.20 7.86 8.62
C MET A 203 -14.29 6.41 8.09
N TRP A 204 -15.41 5.72 8.32
CA TRP A 204 -15.63 4.32 7.91
C TRP A 204 -16.44 4.19 6.61
N ARG A 205 -16.74 5.29 5.91
CA ARG A 205 -17.41 5.22 4.61
C ARG A 205 -16.57 4.48 3.58
N LEU A 206 -17.23 3.89 2.60
CA LEU A 206 -16.55 3.30 1.44
C LEU A 206 -15.92 4.41 0.58
N ILE A 207 -14.64 4.27 0.27
CA ILE A 207 -13.85 5.26 -0.49
C ILE A 207 -13.37 4.62 -1.79
N SER A 208 -13.47 5.37 -2.89
CA SER A 208 -12.95 4.91 -4.18
C SER A 208 -11.44 4.69 -4.16
N SER A 209 -10.98 3.64 -4.81
CA SER A 209 -9.55 3.39 -5.04
C SER A 209 -8.83 4.53 -5.78
N ASP A 210 -9.56 5.36 -6.52
CA ASP A 210 -9.02 6.55 -7.18
C ASP A 210 -8.51 7.60 -6.18
N GLU A 211 -9.09 7.68 -4.97
CA GLU A 211 -8.57 8.59 -3.94
C GLU A 211 -7.19 8.15 -3.45
N ILE A 212 -6.90 6.85 -3.43
CA ILE A 212 -5.56 6.34 -3.15
C ILE A 212 -4.60 6.71 -4.28
N ALA A 213 -4.98 6.51 -5.52
CA ALA A 213 -4.18 6.91 -6.68
C ALA A 213 -3.82 8.41 -6.65
N LYS A 214 -4.81 9.26 -6.35
CA LYS A 214 -4.60 10.72 -6.18
C LYS A 214 -3.70 11.03 -4.99
N THR A 215 -3.77 10.23 -3.92
CA THR A 215 -2.91 10.40 -2.75
C THR A 215 -1.46 10.05 -3.07
N VAL A 216 -1.21 8.93 -3.77
CA VAL A 216 0.14 8.59 -4.27
C VAL A 216 0.68 9.70 -5.18
N TRP A 217 -0.15 10.27 -6.05
CA TRP A 217 0.24 11.40 -6.89
C TRP A 217 0.62 12.63 -6.08
N LYS A 218 -0.20 13.00 -5.08
CA LYS A 218 0.06 14.15 -4.19
C LYS A 218 1.30 13.93 -3.33
N SER A 219 1.54 12.70 -2.85
CA SER A 219 2.68 12.39 -2.00
C SER A 219 4.02 12.61 -2.71
N TYR A 220 4.06 12.42 -4.04
CA TYR A 220 5.25 12.72 -4.83
C TYR A 220 5.62 14.21 -4.83
N HIS A 221 4.69 15.10 -4.52
CA HIS A 221 4.86 16.55 -4.48
C HIS A 221 4.83 17.12 -3.05
N SER A 222 5.03 16.29 -2.02
CA SER A 222 4.91 16.68 -0.62
C SER A 222 5.93 15.96 0.26
N ASN A 223 6.20 16.52 1.43
CA ASN A 223 7.09 15.94 2.43
C ASN A 223 6.35 15.30 3.61
N ASN A 224 5.03 15.07 3.50
CA ASN A 224 4.28 14.39 4.56
C ASN A 224 4.75 12.93 4.69
N ILE A 225 4.93 12.46 5.93
CA ILE A 225 5.29 11.08 6.22
C ILE A 225 4.05 10.20 6.13
N HIS A 226 2.93 10.62 6.74
CA HIS A 226 1.68 9.88 6.81
C HIS A 226 0.58 10.55 5.97
N TRP A 227 -0.18 9.72 5.25
CA TRP A 227 -1.30 10.13 4.40
C TRP A 227 -2.57 9.40 4.82
N TYR A 228 -3.46 10.10 5.51
CA TYR A 228 -4.74 9.55 5.98
C TYR A 228 -5.81 9.65 4.89
N VAL A 229 -6.45 8.53 4.58
CA VAL A 229 -7.53 8.46 3.57
C VAL A 229 -8.69 7.62 4.11
N PRO A 230 -9.75 8.24 4.64
CA PRO A 230 -10.03 9.68 4.63
C PRO A 230 -9.23 10.44 5.71
N LYS A 231 -9.19 11.77 5.59
CA LYS A 231 -8.39 12.61 6.49
C LYS A 231 -8.83 12.53 7.96
N GLU A 232 -10.07 12.19 8.22
CA GLU A 232 -10.63 11.99 9.57
C GLU A 232 -9.87 10.93 10.40
N LEU A 233 -9.14 10.04 9.75
CA LEU A 233 -8.28 9.05 10.44
C LEU A 233 -7.10 9.68 11.20
N GLU A 234 -6.71 10.90 10.86
CA GLU A 234 -5.71 11.67 11.64
C GLU A 234 -6.23 12.02 13.03
N ASP A 235 -7.54 12.27 13.17
CA ASP A 235 -8.18 12.50 14.45
C ASP A 235 -8.21 11.21 15.29
N LEU A 236 -8.50 10.07 14.64
CA LEU A 236 -8.44 8.76 15.30
C LEU A 236 -7.06 8.48 15.89
N GLU A 237 -5.98 8.80 15.16
CA GLU A 237 -4.63 8.57 15.65
C GLU A 237 -4.33 9.40 16.89
N ARG A 238 -4.76 10.66 16.94
CA ARG A 238 -4.65 11.50 18.13
C ARG A 238 -5.44 10.95 19.30
N ASP A 239 -6.67 10.51 19.07
CA ASP A 239 -7.52 9.90 20.10
C ASP A 239 -6.88 8.63 20.68
N VAL A 240 -6.35 7.75 19.83
CA VAL A 240 -5.65 6.52 20.25
C VAL A 240 -4.41 6.83 21.09
N ALA A 241 -3.63 7.83 20.71
CA ALA A 241 -2.44 8.22 21.44
C ALA A 241 -2.76 8.78 22.85
N ILE A 242 -3.92 9.44 23.01
CA ILE A 242 -4.34 10.06 24.28
C ILE A 242 -5.05 9.03 25.17
N ASN A 243 -6.00 8.27 24.63
CA ASN A 243 -6.81 7.33 25.39
C ASN A 243 -7.14 6.05 24.59
N PRO A 244 -6.19 5.09 24.54
CA PRO A 244 -6.36 3.87 23.72
C PRO A 244 -7.54 2.98 24.19
N ILE A 245 -7.92 3.04 25.47
CA ILE A 245 -9.06 2.27 26.00
C ILE A 245 -10.36 2.82 25.44
N GLU A 246 -10.56 4.13 25.49
CA GLU A 246 -11.76 4.76 24.93
C GLU A 246 -11.85 4.59 23.42
N ALA A 247 -10.72 4.70 22.72
CA ALA A 247 -10.66 4.47 21.27
C ALA A 247 -11.06 3.02 20.91
N ARG A 248 -10.55 2.02 21.64
CA ARG A 248 -10.93 0.62 21.50
C ARG A 248 -12.43 0.43 21.74
N ASP A 249 -12.97 0.98 22.81
CA ASP A 249 -14.37 0.78 23.17
C ASP A 249 -15.32 1.42 22.15
N LYS A 250 -14.95 2.59 21.60
CA LYS A 250 -15.67 3.22 20.47
C LYS A 250 -15.64 2.33 19.22
N LEU A 251 -14.49 1.72 18.89
CA LEU A 251 -14.37 0.83 17.73
C LEU A 251 -15.21 -0.45 17.92
N ASN A 252 -15.17 -1.06 19.10
CA ASN A 252 -15.95 -2.27 19.40
C ASN A 252 -17.44 -2.01 19.35
N ASN A 253 -17.91 -0.83 19.79
CA ASN A 253 -19.32 -0.45 19.80
C ASN A 253 -19.84 -0.02 18.40
N SER A 254 -18.96 0.21 17.45
CA SER A 254 -19.33 0.67 16.09
C SER A 254 -18.92 -0.31 14.97
N GLY A 255 -18.28 -1.42 15.31
CA GLY A 255 -17.72 -2.39 14.39
C GLY A 255 -18.39 -3.76 14.41
N PRO A 256 -17.85 -4.75 13.68
CA PRO A 256 -18.40 -6.11 13.58
C PRO A 256 -18.54 -6.87 14.91
N LEU A 257 -17.89 -6.40 15.98
CA LEU A 257 -17.98 -6.98 17.33
C LEU A 257 -19.12 -6.39 18.17
N SER A 258 -19.89 -5.42 17.66
CA SER A 258 -20.96 -4.76 18.40
C SER A 258 -22.27 -5.57 18.50
N GLU A 259 -22.37 -6.70 17.80
CA GLU A 259 -23.58 -7.52 17.73
C GLU A 259 -23.53 -8.79 18.60
N ASN A 260 -22.57 -8.90 19.56
CA ASN A 260 -22.48 -10.04 20.50
C ASN A 260 -22.70 -9.62 21.94
#